data_c3e12b9e44637b40a9f3bcfadf932c3a
#
_entry.id   c3e12b9e44637b40a9f3bcfadf932c3a
#
_cell.length_a   1.000
_cell.length_b   1.000
_cell.length_c   1.000
_cell.angle_alpha   90.00
_cell.angle_beta   90.00
_cell.angle_gamma   90.00
#
_symmetry.space_group_name_H-M   'P 1'
#
loop_
_entity.id
_entity.type
_entity.pdbx_description
1 polymer ?
#
loop_
_entity_poly.entity_id
_entity_poly.type
_entity_poly.pdbx_seq_one_letter_code
_entity_poly.pdbx_strand_id
1 'polypeptide(L)'
;MKRYIVLTLMLLTLHAGTLLAQSAQPREKSEVEVFMQQVAKAVAKSNEIDYAYISTSMFKQLLSQFLTMVNDSIEIHDQVEQIFGSAMYMRRFISTGIEGYKVLEVAMHPFWGFLEEKEEVMGMELCALNRENGVVSIIYGNSDSVLVINNNSNALNYNIVFVAGLSYEAFMELDKSGIDLGF
;
A
#
# COMPACT_ATOMS: atom_id res chain seq x y z
N MET A 1 -5.33 -19.76 -11.03
CA MET A 1 -4.71 -20.29 -9.80
C MET A 1 -3.36 -19.67 -9.44
N LYS A 2 -2.57 -19.11 -10.38
CA LYS A 2 -1.25 -18.49 -10.08
C LYS A 2 -1.32 -17.09 -9.45
N ARG A 3 -2.45 -16.38 -9.58
CA ARG A 3 -2.60 -14.96 -9.20
C ARG A 3 -2.79 -14.71 -7.69
N TYR A 4 -3.22 -15.72 -6.92
CA TYR A 4 -3.48 -15.59 -5.48
C TYR A 4 -2.27 -15.85 -4.58
N ILE A 5 -1.15 -16.33 -5.14
CA ILE A 5 0.03 -16.74 -4.37
C ILE A 5 0.75 -15.52 -3.78
N VAL A 6 0.76 -14.39 -4.47
CA VAL A 6 1.44 -13.15 -4.03
C VAL A 6 0.84 -12.60 -2.73
N LEU A 7 -0.50 -12.59 -2.67
CA LEU A 7 -1.22 -12.08 -1.50
C LEU A 7 -1.04 -12.96 -0.27
N THR A 8 -1.02 -14.29 -0.48
CA THR A 8 -0.87 -15.26 0.61
C THR A 8 0.53 -15.21 1.21
N LEU A 9 1.57 -14.94 0.41
CA LEU A 9 2.94 -14.77 0.92
C LEU A 9 3.11 -13.48 1.72
N MET A 10 2.50 -12.38 1.28
CA MET A 10 2.51 -11.12 2.05
C MET A 10 1.79 -11.23 3.39
N LEU A 11 0.81 -12.14 3.51
CA LEU A 11 0.07 -12.38 4.75
C LEU A 11 0.79 -13.32 5.73
N LEU A 12 1.56 -14.29 5.24
CA LEU A 12 2.20 -15.32 6.07
C LEU A 12 3.41 -14.82 6.87
N THR A 13 4.06 -13.72 6.45
CA THR A 13 5.26 -13.19 7.11
C THR A 13 4.99 -12.20 8.25
N LEU A 14 3.73 -11.91 8.55
CA LEU A 14 3.32 -10.99 9.62
C LEU A 14 3.64 -11.44 11.05
N HIS A 15 4.16 -12.65 11.25
CA HIS A 15 4.46 -13.21 12.58
C HIS A 15 5.94 -13.29 12.94
N ALA A 16 6.85 -12.80 12.10
CA ALA A 16 8.27 -12.88 12.34
C ALA A 16 8.95 -11.51 12.58
N GLY A 17 9.00 -11.10 13.82
CA GLY A 17 10.19 -10.53 14.47
C GLY A 17 10.72 -9.19 13.98
N THR A 18 10.64 -8.24 14.88
CA THR A 18 11.57 -7.11 15.07
C THR A 18 13.03 -7.50 14.84
N LEU A 19 13.72 -6.91 13.82
CA LEU A 19 15.19 -6.82 13.82
C LEU A 19 15.74 -5.77 12.84
N LEU A 20 16.55 -4.87 13.42
CA LEU A 20 17.64 -4.07 12.85
C LEU A 20 17.33 -2.98 11.83
N ALA A 21 17.20 -1.76 12.36
CA ALA A 21 17.41 -0.51 11.63
C ALA A 21 18.90 -0.40 11.26
N GLN A 22 19.23 -0.44 9.97
CA GLN A 22 20.51 0.08 9.48
C GLN A 22 20.34 1.57 9.14
N SER A 23 21.28 2.36 9.64
CA SER A 23 21.36 3.82 9.53
C SER A 23 21.61 4.27 8.09
N ALA A 24 20.55 4.62 7.38
CA ALA A 24 20.64 5.58 6.30
C ALA A 24 20.45 6.98 6.89
N GLN A 25 21.15 7.99 6.39
CA GLN A 25 20.91 9.39 6.77
C GLN A 25 19.39 9.68 6.70
N PRO A 26 18.82 10.35 7.69
CA PRO A 26 17.37 10.57 7.71
C PRO A 26 16.98 11.47 6.54
N ARG A 27 16.43 10.87 5.51
CA ARG A 27 15.72 11.62 4.47
C ARG A 27 14.56 12.35 5.13
N GLU A 28 14.37 13.60 4.77
CA GLU A 28 13.19 14.34 5.18
C GLU A 28 11.94 13.63 4.65
N LYS A 29 11.03 13.31 5.58
CA LYS A 29 9.80 12.61 5.22
C LYS A 29 8.85 13.56 4.52
N SER A 30 8.21 13.11 3.47
CA SER A 30 7.14 13.86 2.83
C SER A 30 5.94 14.06 3.78
N GLU A 31 5.10 15.03 3.48
CA GLU A 31 3.91 15.33 4.28
C GLU A 31 2.97 14.12 4.40
N VAL A 32 2.76 13.41 3.29
CA VAL A 32 1.96 12.17 3.29
C VAL A 32 2.61 11.07 4.13
N GLU A 33 3.93 10.93 4.14
CA GLU A 33 4.62 9.95 4.99
C GLU A 33 4.40 10.22 6.48
N VAL A 34 4.47 11.51 6.87
CA VAL A 34 4.18 11.95 8.24
C VAL A 34 2.73 11.67 8.59
N PHE A 35 1.81 11.98 7.70
CA PHE A 35 0.38 11.69 7.85
C PHE A 35 0.12 10.18 8.04
N MET A 36 0.65 9.34 7.16
CA MET A 36 0.47 7.88 7.25
C MET A 36 1.10 7.28 8.51
N GLN A 37 2.14 7.92 9.06
CA GLN A 37 2.68 7.55 10.37
C GLN A 37 1.73 7.94 11.51
N GLN A 38 1.04 9.06 11.40
CA GLN A 38 0.02 9.48 12.39
C GLN A 38 -1.18 8.54 12.34
N VAL A 39 -1.66 8.17 11.15
CA VAL A 39 -2.72 7.16 10.98
C VAL A 39 -2.31 5.85 11.66
N ALA A 40 -1.09 5.35 11.42
CA ALA A 40 -0.61 4.13 12.05
C ALA A 40 -0.61 4.20 13.59
N LYS A 41 -0.25 5.35 14.16
CA LYS A 41 -0.30 5.56 15.62
C LYS A 41 -1.75 5.60 16.14
N ALA A 42 -2.65 6.22 15.41
CA ALA A 42 -4.06 6.32 15.79
C ALA A 42 -4.73 4.95 15.82
N VAL A 43 -4.43 4.10 14.83
CA VAL A 43 -5.04 2.76 14.70
C VAL A 43 -4.36 1.67 15.54
N ALA A 44 -3.17 1.92 16.07
CA ALA A 44 -2.37 0.92 16.81
C ALA A 44 -3.08 0.31 18.04
N LYS A 45 -4.16 0.93 18.51
CA LYS A 45 -4.97 0.46 19.65
C LYS A 45 -6.28 -0.21 19.22
N SER A 46 -6.59 -0.23 17.93
CA SER A 46 -7.81 -0.83 17.41
C SER A 46 -7.60 -2.32 17.18
N ASN A 47 -8.49 -3.14 17.72
CA ASN A 47 -8.54 -4.58 17.46
C ASN A 47 -9.30 -4.92 16.15
N GLU A 48 -9.88 -3.92 15.51
CA GLU A 48 -10.66 -4.07 14.27
C GLU A 48 -9.95 -3.46 13.05
N ILE A 49 -8.63 -3.28 13.16
CA ILE A 49 -7.79 -2.84 12.04
C ILE A 49 -6.55 -3.72 12.00
N ASP A 50 -6.41 -4.46 10.92
CA ASP A 50 -5.17 -5.14 10.60
C ASP A 50 -4.19 -4.11 10.01
N TYR A 51 -3.09 -3.90 10.72
CA TYR A 51 -2.02 -3.01 10.32
C TYR A 51 -0.76 -3.79 10.01
N ALA A 52 -0.21 -3.57 8.82
CA ALA A 52 1.09 -4.10 8.41
C ALA A 52 2.06 -2.97 8.06
N TYR A 53 3.30 -3.13 8.51
CA TYR A 53 4.44 -2.32 8.09
C TYR A 53 5.50 -3.24 7.49
N ILE A 54 5.84 -3.03 6.23
CA ILE A 54 6.83 -3.80 5.49
C ILE A 54 8.00 -2.86 5.18
N SER A 55 9.15 -3.11 5.80
CA SER A 55 10.37 -2.36 5.53
C SER A 55 11.00 -2.76 4.20
N THR A 56 11.90 -1.94 3.67
CA THR A 56 12.66 -2.25 2.44
C THR A 56 13.31 -3.63 2.46
N SER A 57 13.91 -4.01 3.59
CA SER A 57 14.58 -5.31 3.72
C SER A 57 13.58 -6.47 3.68
N MET A 58 12.45 -6.35 4.36
CA MET A 58 11.37 -7.35 4.28
C MET A 58 10.78 -7.42 2.88
N PHE A 59 10.58 -6.27 2.24
CA PHE A 59 10.04 -6.22 0.89
C PHE A 59 10.96 -6.92 -0.11
N LYS A 60 12.27 -6.64 -0.08
CA LYS A 60 13.27 -7.32 -0.92
C LYS A 60 13.33 -8.83 -0.65
N GLN A 61 13.22 -9.26 0.60
CA GLN A 61 13.19 -10.67 0.96
C GLN A 61 11.94 -11.36 0.41
N LEU A 62 10.77 -10.75 0.58
CA LEU A 62 9.50 -11.26 0.03
C LEU A 62 9.53 -11.34 -1.49
N LEU A 63 10.07 -10.31 -2.13
CA LEU A 63 10.23 -10.26 -3.57
C LEU A 63 11.14 -11.38 -4.07
N SER A 64 12.31 -11.56 -3.44
CA SER A 64 13.24 -12.64 -3.76
C SER A 64 12.59 -14.03 -3.63
N GLN A 65 11.81 -14.26 -2.56
CA GLN A 65 11.07 -15.51 -2.38
C GLN A 65 10.00 -15.69 -3.46
N PHE A 66 9.27 -14.62 -3.80
CA PHE A 66 8.29 -14.64 -4.86
C PHE A 66 8.93 -14.99 -6.21
N LEU A 67 10.00 -14.33 -6.58
CA LEU A 67 10.71 -14.57 -7.83
C LEU A 67 11.27 -16.01 -7.92
N THR A 68 11.67 -16.62 -6.82
CA THR A 68 12.09 -18.03 -6.79
C THR A 68 10.94 -19.02 -6.97
N MET A 69 9.70 -18.64 -6.60
CA MET A 69 8.51 -19.48 -6.76
C MET A 69 7.90 -19.39 -8.18
N VAL A 70 7.99 -18.23 -8.77
CA VAL A 70 7.44 -17.94 -10.11
C VAL A 70 8.41 -18.41 -11.17
N ASN A 71 8.98 -19.46 -11.25
CA ASN A 71 9.89 -20.07 -12.24
C ASN A 71 9.76 -19.50 -13.69
N ASP A 72 9.50 -18.18 -13.80
CA ASP A 72 9.24 -17.43 -15.02
C ASP A 72 10.52 -16.70 -15.50
N SER A 73 10.47 -16.19 -16.70
CA SER A 73 11.61 -15.64 -17.43
C SER A 73 12.40 -14.58 -16.64
N ILE A 74 13.69 -14.49 -16.89
CA ILE A 74 14.61 -13.47 -16.38
C ILE A 74 14.04 -12.05 -16.54
N GLU A 75 13.26 -11.83 -17.60
CA GLU A 75 12.64 -10.55 -17.93
C GLU A 75 11.64 -10.05 -16.87
N ILE A 76 10.85 -10.94 -16.26
CA ILE A 76 9.94 -10.60 -15.18
C ILE A 76 10.71 -10.27 -13.91
N HIS A 77 11.80 -10.97 -13.63
CA HIS A 77 12.68 -10.69 -12.49
C HIS A 77 13.25 -9.27 -12.56
N ASP A 78 13.81 -8.89 -13.72
CA ASP A 78 14.42 -7.57 -13.92
C ASP A 78 13.39 -6.45 -13.82
N GLN A 79 12.19 -6.64 -14.38
CA GLN A 79 11.10 -5.65 -14.29
C GLN A 79 10.64 -5.45 -12.84
N VAL A 80 10.40 -6.53 -12.11
CA VAL A 80 9.93 -6.46 -10.72
C VAL A 80 11.01 -5.85 -9.81
N GLU A 81 12.29 -6.19 -10.02
CA GLU A 81 13.40 -5.58 -9.26
C GLU A 81 13.57 -4.10 -9.60
N GLN A 82 13.41 -3.72 -10.86
CA GLN A 82 13.46 -2.33 -11.29
C GLN A 82 12.34 -1.50 -10.64
N ILE A 83 11.14 -2.03 -10.57
CA ILE A 83 9.96 -1.33 -10.04
C ILE A 83 10.02 -1.24 -8.52
N PHE A 84 10.24 -2.36 -7.84
CA PHE A 84 10.23 -2.40 -6.37
C PHE A 84 11.59 -2.13 -5.72
N GLY A 85 12.67 -2.11 -6.49
CA GLY A 85 14.01 -1.85 -5.95
C GLY A 85 14.17 -0.48 -5.30
N SER A 86 13.35 0.49 -5.71
CA SER A 86 13.27 1.84 -5.15
C SER A 86 12.36 1.94 -3.92
N ALA A 87 11.41 1.00 -3.72
CA ALA A 87 10.47 1.05 -2.61
C ALA A 87 11.20 1.02 -1.25
N MET A 88 10.94 2.03 -0.42
CA MET A 88 11.55 2.17 0.89
C MET A 88 10.78 1.45 1.99
N TYR A 89 9.46 1.51 1.94
CA TYR A 89 8.57 0.77 2.83
C TYR A 89 7.13 0.81 2.34
N MET A 90 6.32 -0.11 2.85
CA MET A 90 4.89 -0.14 2.63
C MET A 90 4.15 -0.14 3.98
N ARG A 91 3.00 0.52 4.01
CA ARG A 91 2.02 0.44 5.10
C ARG A 91 0.69 -0.02 4.52
N ARG A 92 0.06 -0.96 5.21
CA ARG A 92 -1.27 -1.45 4.85
C ARG A 92 -2.18 -1.40 6.07
N PHE A 93 -3.41 -0.96 5.86
CA PHE A 93 -4.46 -0.92 6.87
C PHE A 93 -5.72 -1.55 6.28
N ILE A 94 -6.30 -2.49 6.99
CA ILE A 94 -7.55 -3.15 6.58
C ILE A 94 -8.49 -3.11 7.77
N SER A 95 -9.71 -2.59 7.56
CA SER A 95 -10.77 -2.74 8.58
C SER A 95 -11.27 -4.18 8.61
N THR A 96 -11.42 -4.72 9.81
CA THR A 96 -11.94 -6.07 10.06
C THR A 96 -13.31 -6.04 10.78
N GLY A 97 -13.82 -4.82 11.06
CA GLY A 97 -15.11 -4.61 11.70
C GLY A 97 -15.60 -3.17 11.50
N ILE A 98 -16.82 -2.90 11.99
CA ILE A 98 -17.53 -1.63 11.79
C ILE A 98 -16.79 -0.44 12.42
N GLU A 99 -16.26 -0.60 13.61
CA GLU A 99 -15.53 0.48 14.27
C GLU A 99 -14.19 0.73 13.60
N GLY A 100 -13.49 -0.32 13.13
CA GLY A 100 -12.30 -0.21 12.32
C GLY A 100 -12.56 0.54 11.02
N TYR A 101 -13.66 0.24 10.33
CA TYR A 101 -14.11 0.95 9.14
C TYR A 101 -14.27 2.45 9.40
N LYS A 102 -15.05 2.83 10.44
CA LYS A 102 -15.29 4.23 10.80
C LYS A 102 -13.99 4.98 11.15
N VAL A 103 -13.09 4.32 11.87
CA VAL A 103 -11.80 4.92 12.24
C VAL A 103 -10.96 5.23 10.99
N LEU A 104 -10.87 4.30 10.04
CA LEU A 104 -10.14 4.52 8.79
C LEU A 104 -10.83 5.54 7.90
N GLU A 105 -12.17 5.54 7.82
CA GLU A 105 -12.94 6.53 7.07
C GLU A 105 -12.65 7.95 7.59
N VAL A 106 -12.69 8.15 8.90
CA VAL A 106 -12.35 9.45 9.52
C VAL A 106 -10.88 9.82 9.30
N ALA A 107 -9.97 8.87 9.46
CA ALA A 107 -8.55 9.11 9.28
C ALA A 107 -8.20 9.53 7.84
N MET A 108 -8.89 8.97 6.85
CA MET A 108 -8.63 9.26 5.44
C MET A 108 -9.44 10.43 4.88
N HIS A 109 -10.23 11.10 5.73
CA HIS A 109 -11.01 12.27 5.33
C HIS A 109 -10.22 13.38 4.58
N PRO A 110 -8.93 13.63 4.83
CA PRO A 110 -8.16 14.60 4.03
C PRO A 110 -8.10 14.26 2.53
N PHE A 111 -8.10 12.96 2.18
CA PHE A 111 -8.08 12.49 0.79
C PHE A 111 -9.47 12.34 0.17
N TRP A 112 -10.45 12.17 1.04
CA TRP A 112 -11.82 11.91 0.67
C TRP A 112 -12.76 12.83 1.46
N GLY A 113 -13.22 13.90 0.84
CA GLY A 113 -14.30 14.72 1.39
C GLY A 113 -15.67 14.07 1.17
N PHE A 114 -16.68 14.49 1.92
CA PHE A 114 -18.04 13.93 1.88
C PHE A 114 -18.70 13.95 0.49
N LEU A 115 -18.23 14.76 -0.45
CA LEU A 115 -18.85 14.94 -1.76
C LEU A 115 -17.86 15.08 -2.92
N GLU A 116 -16.60 15.39 -2.69
CA GLU A 116 -15.63 15.68 -3.74
C GLU A 116 -14.25 15.13 -3.38
N GLU A 117 -13.64 14.40 -4.29
CA GLU A 117 -12.23 14.03 -4.22
C GLU A 117 -11.40 15.28 -4.49
N LYS A 118 -10.31 15.42 -3.77
CA LYS A 118 -9.36 16.51 -4.01
C LYS A 118 -8.41 16.08 -5.13
N GLU A 119 -8.18 16.98 -6.07
CA GLU A 119 -7.23 16.75 -7.16
C GLU A 119 -5.80 16.62 -6.66
N GLU A 120 -5.47 17.31 -5.57
CA GLU A 120 -4.15 17.24 -4.93
C GLU A 120 -4.29 17.27 -3.39
N VAL A 121 -3.56 16.38 -2.71
CA VAL A 121 -3.49 16.32 -1.24
C VAL A 121 -2.09 15.95 -0.80
N MET A 122 -1.48 16.77 0.07
CA MET A 122 -0.17 16.49 0.68
C MET A 122 0.92 16.19 -0.37
N GLY A 123 0.91 16.91 -1.49
CA GLY A 123 1.85 16.73 -2.59
C GLY A 123 1.66 15.45 -3.40
N MET A 124 0.50 14.83 -3.30
CA MET A 124 0.08 13.71 -4.14
C MET A 124 -1.08 14.13 -5.03
N GLU A 125 -1.03 13.78 -6.30
CA GLU A 125 -2.08 14.04 -7.29
C GLU A 125 -3.05 12.87 -7.37
N LEU A 126 -4.32 13.16 -7.66
CA LEU A 126 -5.33 12.15 -7.95
C LEU A 126 -5.03 11.54 -9.32
N CYS A 127 -4.58 10.29 -9.34
CA CYS A 127 -4.17 9.59 -10.54
C CYS A 127 -5.27 8.71 -11.13
N ALA A 128 -6.08 8.09 -10.27
CA ALA A 128 -7.19 7.25 -10.71
C ALA A 128 -8.33 7.27 -9.69
N LEU A 129 -9.55 7.17 -10.22
CA LEU A 129 -10.79 7.05 -9.44
C LEU A 129 -11.74 6.10 -10.15
N ASN A 130 -12.19 5.09 -9.45
CA ASN A 130 -13.25 4.19 -9.89
C ASN A 130 -14.34 4.11 -8.83
N ARG A 131 -15.61 4.20 -9.27
CA ARG A 131 -16.79 4.05 -8.41
C ARG A 131 -17.75 3.07 -9.05
N GLU A 132 -17.93 1.94 -8.41
CA GLU A 132 -18.83 0.92 -8.89
C GLU A 132 -19.51 0.19 -7.73
N ASN A 133 -20.85 0.11 -7.77
CA ASN A 133 -21.64 -0.73 -6.85
C ASN A 133 -21.32 -0.56 -5.35
N GLY A 134 -21.07 0.67 -4.89
CA GLY A 134 -20.74 0.98 -3.50
C GLY A 134 -19.28 0.69 -3.12
N VAL A 135 -18.46 0.34 -4.10
CA VAL A 135 -17.00 0.29 -3.98
C VAL A 135 -16.41 1.54 -4.61
N VAL A 136 -15.49 2.16 -3.90
CA VAL A 136 -14.72 3.29 -4.43
C VAL A 136 -13.24 2.97 -4.28
N SER A 137 -12.54 3.03 -5.41
CA SER A 137 -11.09 2.84 -5.47
C SER A 137 -10.45 4.14 -5.94
N ILE A 138 -9.51 4.65 -5.16
CA ILE A 138 -8.81 5.89 -5.43
C ILE A 138 -7.32 5.62 -5.40
N ILE A 139 -6.59 6.19 -6.35
CA ILE A 139 -5.13 6.17 -6.37
C ILE A 139 -4.62 7.59 -6.39
N TYR A 140 -3.86 7.96 -5.38
CA TYR A 140 -3.03 9.14 -5.34
C TYR A 140 -1.57 8.76 -5.56
N GLY A 141 -0.84 9.58 -6.29
CA GLY A 141 0.57 9.32 -6.58
C GLY A 141 1.37 10.57 -6.84
N ASN A 142 2.67 10.43 -6.74
CA ASN A 142 3.66 11.40 -7.18
C ASN A 142 4.93 10.66 -7.64
N SER A 143 6.03 11.38 -7.87
CA SER A 143 7.31 10.79 -8.29
C SER A 143 7.93 9.82 -7.26
N ASP A 144 7.40 9.74 -6.04
CA ASP A 144 8.10 9.16 -4.90
C ASP A 144 7.22 8.31 -3.97
N SER A 145 5.90 8.34 -4.18
CA SER A 145 4.96 7.61 -3.34
C SER A 145 3.65 7.31 -4.06
N VAL A 146 3.03 6.21 -3.69
CA VAL A 146 1.68 5.82 -4.15
C VAL A 146 0.82 5.50 -2.94
N LEU A 147 -0.42 5.99 -2.95
CA LEU A 147 -1.46 5.71 -1.98
C LEU A 147 -2.68 5.14 -2.70
N VAL A 148 -3.04 3.91 -2.37
CA VAL A 148 -4.26 3.24 -2.86
C VAL A 148 -5.27 3.17 -1.73
N ILE A 149 -6.49 3.61 -2.00
CA ILE A 149 -7.60 3.60 -1.06
C ILE A 149 -8.74 2.82 -1.70
N ASN A 150 -9.16 1.72 -1.09
CA ASN A 150 -10.34 0.97 -1.48
C ASN A 150 -11.35 1.02 -0.34
N ASN A 151 -12.51 1.60 -0.61
CA ASN A 151 -13.63 1.67 0.32
C ASN A 151 -14.82 0.89 -0.25
N ASN A 152 -15.22 -0.16 0.43
CA ASN A 152 -16.44 -0.90 0.14
C ASN A 152 -17.46 -0.64 1.25
N SER A 153 -18.34 0.33 1.04
CA SER A 153 -19.37 0.73 2.01
C SER A 153 -20.40 -0.37 2.27
N ASN A 154 -20.66 -1.25 1.29
CA ASN A 154 -21.61 -2.35 1.46
C ASN A 154 -21.06 -3.46 2.36
N ALA A 155 -19.76 -3.73 2.25
CA ALA A 155 -19.08 -4.74 3.06
C ALA A 155 -18.46 -4.15 4.34
N LEU A 156 -18.56 -2.83 4.55
CA LEU A 156 -17.89 -2.10 5.62
C LEU A 156 -16.39 -2.42 5.67
N ASN A 157 -15.78 -2.53 4.49
CA ASN A 157 -14.37 -2.84 4.33
C ASN A 157 -13.63 -1.62 3.78
N TYR A 158 -12.58 -1.24 4.50
CA TYR A 158 -11.66 -0.18 4.12
C TYR A 158 -10.27 -0.78 4.01
N ASN A 159 -9.65 -0.67 2.85
CA ASN A 159 -8.28 -1.13 2.60
C ASN A 159 -7.44 0.04 2.08
N ILE A 160 -6.36 0.32 2.76
CA ILE A 160 -5.43 1.41 2.43
C ILE A 160 -4.06 0.81 2.27
N VAL A 161 -3.39 1.11 1.17
CA VAL A 161 -2.00 0.75 0.93
C VAL A 161 -1.21 2.00 0.56
N PHE A 162 -0.16 2.25 1.30
CA PHE A 162 0.79 3.33 1.04
C PHE A 162 2.18 2.76 0.80
N VAL A 163 2.81 3.12 -0.31
CA VAL A 163 4.17 2.73 -0.67
C VAL A 163 5.03 3.98 -0.83
N ALA A 164 6.07 4.11 -0.04
CA ALA A 164 7.08 5.15 -0.15
C ALA A 164 8.25 4.66 -1.00
N GLY A 165 8.81 5.53 -1.83
CA GLY A 165 9.89 5.22 -2.75
C GLY A 165 9.44 4.54 -4.05
N LEU A 166 8.14 4.55 -4.35
CA LEU A 166 7.58 4.04 -5.59
C LEU A 166 6.84 5.17 -6.31
N SER A 167 7.24 5.51 -7.53
CA SER A 167 6.52 6.50 -8.32
C SER A 167 5.22 5.91 -8.88
N TYR A 168 4.27 6.80 -9.18
CA TYR A 168 3.01 6.37 -9.82
C TYR A 168 3.26 5.71 -11.18
N GLU A 169 4.19 6.21 -11.97
CA GLU A 169 4.55 5.63 -13.26
C GLU A 169 5.05 4.19 -13.11
N ALA A 170 5.95 3.95 -12.15
CA ALA A 170 6.45 2.62 -11.86
C ALA A 170 5.34 1.68 -11.36
N PHE A 171 4.41 2.19 -10.55
CA PHE A 171 3.23 1.45 -10.11
C PHE A 171 2.34 1.03 -11.29
N MET A 172 2.11 1.92 -12.26
CA MET A 172 1.30 1.62 -13.46
C MET A 172 1.96 0.60 -14.40
N GLU A 173 3.30 0.51 -14.41
CA GLU A 173 3.99 -0.54 -15.18
C GLU A 173 3.73 -1.94 -14.60
N LEU A 174 3.55 -2.06 -13.28
CA LEU A 174 3.14 -3.32 -12.64
C LEU A 174 1.76 -3.77 -13.08
N ASP A 175 0.80 -2.85 -13.13
CA ASP A 175 -0.56 -3.15 -13.58
C ASP A 175 -0.56 -3.65 -15.03
N LYS A 176 0.19 -3.00 -15.92
CA LYS A 176 0.35 -3.43 -17.32
C LYS A 176 1.01 -4.81 -17.45
N SER A 177 1.93 -5.16 -16.58
CA SER A 177 2.58 -6.47 -16.57
C SER A 177 1.64 -7.62 -16.18
N GLY A 178 0.41 -7.30 -15.76
CA GLY A 178 -0.60 -8.26 -15.30
C GLY A 178 -0.29 -8.86 -13.93
N ILE A 179 0.59 -8.23 -13.16
CA ILE A 179 0.85 -8.56 -11.76
C ILE A 179 -0.29 -7.99 -10.94
N ASP A 180 -1.22 -8.84 -10.54
CA ASP A 180 -2.31 -8.46 -9.64
C ASP A 180 -1.76 -8.27 -8.22
N LEU A 181 -1.66 -7.03 -7.80
CA LEU A 181 -1.20 -6.67 -6.45
C LEU A 181 -2.28 -6.88 -5.39
N GLY A 182 -3.50 -7.24 -5.80
CA GLY A 182 -4.60 -7.57 -4.89
C GLY A 182 -5.10 -6.40 -4.06
N PHE A 183 -5.08 -5.21 -4.66
CA PHE A 183 -5.63 -3.99 -4.05
C PHE A 183 -7.13 -3.85 -4.33
#